data_11854ef9af18c9d4821018da630d1e24
#
_entry.id   11854ef9af18c9d4821018da630d1e24
#
_cell.length_a   1.000
_cell.length_b   1.000
_cell.length_c   1.000
_cell.angle_alpha   90.00
_cell.angle_beta   90.00
_cell.angle_gamma   90.00
#
_symmetry.space_group_name_H-M   'P 1'
#
loop_
_entity.id
_entity.type
_entity.pdbx_description
1 polymer ?
#
loop_
_entity_poly.entity_id
_entity_poly.type
_entity_poly.pdbx_seq_one_letter_code
_entity_poly.pdbx_strand_id
1 'polypeptide(L)'
;MDVKAKREYMMRYQNAQNRIIGLTHEIEKWQGIAEKVNSAINNSGISACENSSKVERGAINVADIITSIQIEINSAKDVRDEVLTTIRTKCGKMRHRELLEMRFVNGMSEREIAKINKKDVKSISKAITAAIKSMDI
;
A
#
# COMPACT_ATOMS: atom_id res chain seq x y z
N MET A 1 -0.73 -18.51 17.03
CA MET A 1 -1.54 -18.19 15.84
C MET A 1 -1.47 -19.34 14.86
N ASP A 2 -2.55 -19.57 14.11
CA ASP A 2 -2.51 -20.49 12.99
C ASP A 2 -1.86 -19.84 11.75
N VAL A 3 -1.65 -20.62 10.69
CA VAL A 3 -0.97 -20.13 9.47
C VAL A 3 -1.73 -18.97 8.84
N LYS A 4 -3.05 -19.03 8.82
CA LYS A 4 -3.89 -17.97 8.26
C LYS A 4 -3.73 -16.66 9.04
N ALA A 5 -3.78 -16.73 10.36
CA ALA A 5 -3.61 -15.55 11.22
C ALA A 5 -2.21 -14.96 11.10
N LYS A 6 -1.18 -15.80 11.01
CA LYS A 6 0.21 -15.36 10.77
C LYS A 6 0.34 -14.64 9.42
N ARG A 7 -0.28 -15.18 8.38
CA ARG A 7 -0.28 -14.56 7.05
C ARG A 7 -0.99 -13.21 7.05
N GLU A 8 -2.14 -13.12 7.69
CA GLU A 8 -2.87 -11.86 7.83
C GLU A 8 -2.06 -10.80 8.59
N TYR A 9 -1.37 -11.20 9.64
CA TYR A 9 -0.45 -10.32 10.37
C TYR A 9 0.64 -9.77 9.44
N MET A 10 1.25 -10.62 8.63
CA MET A 10 2.31 -10.24 7.70
C MET A 10 1.81 -9.36 6.57
N MET A 11 0.56 -9.51 6.15
CA MET A 11 -0.04 -8.71 5.08
C MET A 11 -0.39 -7.29 5.49
N ARG A 12 -0.31 -6.95 6.75
CA ARG A 12 -0.71 -5.63 7.27
C ARG A 12 -0.02 -4.47 6.57
N TYR A 13 1.27 -4.59 6.28
CA TYR A 13 2.03 -3.53 5.60
C TYR A 13 1.56 -3.35 4.15
N GLN A 14 1.36 -4.43 3.40
CA GLN A 14 0.87 -4.34 2.02
C GLN A 14 -0.55 -3.80 1.96
N ASN A 15 -1.40 -4.16 2.90
CA ASN A 15 -2.75 -3.60 3.00
C ASN A 15 -2.69 -2.08 3.26
N ALA A 16 -1.78 -1.63 4.09
CA ALA A 16 -1.55 -0.20 4.33
C ALA A 16 -1.07 0.52 3.06
N GLN A 17 -0.13 -0.08 2.32
CA GLN A 17 0.32 0.46 1.04
C GLN A 17 -0.81 0.56 0.01
N ASN A 18 -1.66 -0.44 -0.06
CA ASN A 18 -2.82 -0.43 -0.97
C ASN A 18 -3.80 0.70 -0.63
N ARG A 19 -4.01 0.98 0.65
CA ARG A 19 -4.83 2.14 1.07
C ARG A 19 -4.20 3.47 0.62
N ILE A 20 -2.89 3.61 0.73
CA ILE A 20 -2.16 4.81 0.27
C ILE A 20 -2.31 4.97 -1.25
N ILE A 21 -2.18 3.90 -2.01
CA ILE A 21 -2.38 3.91 -3.46
C ILE A 21 -3.81 4.34 -3.81
N GLY A 22 -4.81 3.81 -3.13
CA GLY A 22 -6.20 4.20 -3.32
C GLY A 22 -6.44 5.68 -3.06
N LEU A 23 -5.89 6.23 -1.99
CA LEU A 23 -5.99 7.65 -1.67
C LEU A 23 -5.26 8.53 -2.69
N THR A 24 -4.13 8.06 -3.22
CA THR A 24 -3.40 8.76 -4.29
C THR A 24 -4.23 8.87 -5.57
N HIS A 25 -4.91 7.80 -5.97
CA HIS A 25 -5.84 7.81 -7.10
C HIS A 25 -7.00 8.78 -6.88
N GLU A 26 -7.49 8.87 -5.66
CA GLU A 26 -8.55 9.80 -5.30
C GLU A 26 -8.11 11.25 -5.44
N ILE A 27 -6.88 11.58 -5.04
CA ILE A 27 -6.29 12.92 -5.28
C ILE A 27 -6.27 13.25 -6.77
N GLU A 28 -5.79 12.35 -7.61
CA GLU A 28 -5.72 12.53 -9.05
C GLU A 28 -7.11 12.82 -9.64
N LYS A 29 -8.13 12.12 -9.17
CA LYS A 29 -9.52 12.33 -9.55
C LYS A 29 -9.99 13.75 -9.21
N TRP A 30 -9.77 14.21 -7.98
CA TRP A 30 -10.20 15.53 -7.54
C TRP A 30 -9.42 16.66 -8.22
N GLN A 31 -8.14 16.48 -8.47
CA GLN A 31 -7.33 17.42 -9.23
C GLN A 31 -7.84 17.55 -10.66
N GLY A 32 -8.20 16.45 -11.31
CA GLY A 32 -8.80 16.45 -12.64
C GLY A 32 -10.12 17.20 -12.70
N ILE A 33 -10.98 17.05 -11.69
CA ILE A 33 -12.25 17.81 -11.57
C ILE A 33 -11.97 19.30 -11.41
N ALA A 34 -11.04 19.69 -10.56
CA ALA A 34 -10.67 21.08 -10.34
C ALA A 34 -10.14 21.72 -11.62
N GLU A 35 -9.30 21.04 -12.38
CA GLU A 35 -8.77 21.51 -13.67
C GLU A 35 -9.88 21.71 -14.71
N LYS A 36 -10.84 20.79 -14.80
CA LYS A 36 -12.00 20.93 -15.70
C LYS A 36 -12.86 22.14 -15.37
N VAL A 37 -13.09 22.39 -14.09
CA VAL A 37 -13.86 23.55 -13.63
C VAL A 37 -13.12 24.84 -13.96
N ASN A 38 -11.81 24.91 -13.72
CA ASN A 38 -10.99 26.07 -14.08
C ASN A 38 -11.01 26.34 -15.59
N SER A 39 -10.89 25.32 -16.41
CA SER A 39 -10.99 25.47 -17.87
C SER A 39 -12.34 26.01 -18.31
N ALA A 40 -13.43 25.54 -17.70
CA ALA A 40 -14.78 26.01 -17.97
C ALA A 40 -14.94 27.49 -17.57
N ILE A 41 -14.40 27.91 -16.42
CA ILE A 41 -14.40 29.31 -15.99
C ILE A 41 -13.67 30.20 -17.00
N ASN A 42 -12.48 29.82 -17.42
CA ASN A 42 -11.63 30.57 -18.33
C ASN A 42 -12.27 30.71 -19.73
N ASN A 43 -13.00 29.69 -20.18
CA ASN A 43 -13.59 29.67 -21.52
C ASN A 43 -14.95 30.33 -21.61
N SER A 44 -15.77 30.27 -20.53
CA SER A 44 -17.15 30.78 -20.59
C SER A 44 -17.37 32.18 -19.98
N GLY A 45 -16.54 32.61 -19.07
CA GLY A 45 -16.69 33.89 -18.37
C GLY A 45 -17.98 34.03 -17.55
N ILE A 46 -18.75 32.93 -17.39
CA ILE A 46 -20.06 32.91 -16.75
C ILE A 46 -19.98 32.23 -15.39
N SER A 47 -20.72 32.77 -14.41
CA SER A 47 -20.96 32.15 -13.10
C SER A 47 -19.69 31.83 -12.29
N ALA A 48 -18.78 32.81 -12.22
CA ALA A 48 -17.55 32.68 -11.44
C ALA A 48 -17.79 32.25 -9.97
N CYS A 49 -18.87 32.74 -9.35
CA CYS A 49 -19.20 32.37 -7.95
C CYS A 49 -19.55 30.89 -7.76
N GLU A 50 -20.38 30.35 -8.65
CA GLU A 50 -20.80 28.94 -8.56
C GLU A 50 -19.64 27.99 -8.85
N ASN A 51 -18.82 28.33 -9.86
CA ASN A 51 -17.64 27.56 -10.22
C ASN A 51 -16.52 27.68 -9.17
N SER A 52 -16.35 28.85 -8.55
CA SER A 52 -15.43 29.06 -7.44
C SER A 52 -15.74 28.15 -6.25
N SER A 53 -17.02 27.98 -5.91
CA SER A 53 -17.45 27.07 -4.84
C SER A 53 -17.06 25.61 -5.12
N LYS A 54 -17.16 25.15 -6.37
CA LYS A 54 -16.74 23.81 -6.77
C LYS A 54 -15.21 23.64 -6.71
N VAL A 55 -14.45 24.66 -7.11
CA VAL A 55 -12.98 24.65 -7.00
C VAL A 55 -12.54 24.64 -5.55
N GLU A 56 -13.16 25.43 -4.68
CA GLU A 56 -12.87 25.42 -3.24
C GLU A 56 -13.16 24.05 -2.60
N ARG A 57 -14.29 23.41 -2.94
CA ARG A 57 -14.62 22.07 -2.46
C ARG A 57 -13.60 21.04 -2.91
N GLY A 58 -13.16 21.12 -4.18
CA GLY A 58 -12.12 20.25 -4.70
C GLY A 58 -10.79 20.44 -3.97
N ALA A 59 -10.38 21.67 -3.71
CA ALA A 59 -9.17 22.01 -2.97
C ALA A 59 -9.22 21.52 -1.52
N ILE A 60 -10.36 21.69 -0.83
CA ILE A 60 -10.57 21.21 0.53
C ILE A 60 -10.47 19.69 0.58
N ASN A 61 -11.13 19.00 -0.34
CA ASN A 61 -11.08 17.53 -0.41
C ASN A 61 -9.66 17.02 -0.66
N VAL A 62 -8.90 17.65 -1.54
CA VAL A 62 -7.49 17.29 -1.81
C VAL A 62 -6.64 17.50 -0.56
N ALA A 63 -6.81 18.62 0.14
CA ALA A 63 -6.07 18.90 1.38
C ALA A 63 -6.36 17.85 2.47
N ASP A 64 -7.63 17.48 2.66
CA ASP A 64 -8.04 16.45 3.62
C ASP A 64 -7.47 15.09 3.25
N ILE A 65 -7.47 14.72 1.97
CA ILE A 65 -6.92 13.46 1.49
C ILE A 65 -5.40 13.42 1.67
N ILE A 66 -4.69 14.53 1.40
CA ILE A 66 -3.24 14.63 1.64
C ILE A 66 -2.93 14.40 3.12
N THR A 67 -3.69 15.01 4.02
CA THR A 67 -3.55 14.80 5.47
C THR A 67 -3.76 13.33 5.82
N SER A 68 -4.80 12.69 5.28
CA SER A 68 -5.08 11.28 5.47
C SER A 68 -3.95 10.40 4.96
N ILE A 69 -3.36 10.72 3.82
CA ILE A 69 -2.20 10.00 3.26
C ILE A 69 -0.99 10.11 4.19
N GLN A 70 -0.71 11.29 4.74
CA GLN A 70 0.41 11.47 5.66
C GLN A 70 0.25 10.61 6.92
N ILE A 71 -0.96 10.55 7.47
CA ILE A 71 -1.28 9.69 8.60
C ILE A 71 -1.08 8.21 8.24
N GLU A 72 -1.58 7.79 7.07
CA GLU A 72 -1.44 6.41 6.60
C GLU A 72 0.03 6.05 6.33
N ILE A 73 0.83 6.95 5.77
CA ILE A 73 2.27 6.74 5.54
C ILE A 73 2.99 6.50 6.86
N ASN A 74 2.73 7.32 7.88
CA ASN A 74 3.36 7.16 9.18
C ASN A 74 2.95 5.84 9.84
N SER A 75 1.68 5.49 9.78
CA SER A 75 1.16 4.22 10.26
C SER A 75 1.77 3.03 9.50
N ALA A 76 1.89 3.14 8.19
CA ALA A 76 2.49 2.10 7.36
C ALA A 76 3.97 1.86 7.67
N LYS A 77 4.73 2.92 7.95
CA LYS A 77 6.14 2.81 8.38
C LYS A 77 6.26 2.02 9.68
N ASP A 78 5.41 2.31 10.67
CA ASP A 78 5.40 1.60 11.94
C ASP A 78 5.05 0.12 11.75
N VAL A 79 4.05 -0.17 10.93
CA VAL A 79 3.65 -1.55 10.60
C VAL A 79 4.77 -2.27 9.85
N ARG A 80 5.44 -1.62 8.91
CA ARG A 80 6.59 -2.18 8.19
C ARG A 80 7.71 -2.58 9.15
N ASP A 81 8.07 -1.69 10.07
CA ASP A 81 9.12 -1.95 11.04
C ASP A 81 8.74 -3.11 11.97
N GLU A 82 7.49 -3.18 12.39
CA GLU A 82 6.95 -4.26 13.20
C GLU A 82 7.02 -5.59 12.46
N VAL A 83 6.56 -5.66 11.22
CA VAL A 83 6.60 -6.87 10.39
C VAL A 83 8.04 -7.30 10.14
N LEU A 84 8.92 -6.37 9.78
CA LEU A 84 10.32 -6.66 9.51
C LEU A 84 11.03 -7.19 10.76
N THR A 85 10.80 -6.58 11.91
CA THR A 85 11.36 -7.03 13.20
C THR A 85 10.86 -8.42 13.54
N THR A 86 9.57 -8.70 13.34
CA THR A 86 8.98 -10.01 13.57
C THR A 86 9.63 -11.08 12.68
N ILE A 87 9.81 -10.79 11.40
CA ILE A 87 10.50 -11.72 10.49
C ILE A 87 11.91 -12.02 10.99
N ARG A 88 12.66 -10.98 11.32
CA ARG A 88 14.07 -11.11 11.73
C ARG A 88 14.25 -11.82 13.08
N THR A 89 13.33 -11.62 14.00
CA THR A 89 13.44 -12.17 15.36
C THR A 89 12.74 -13.52 15.56
N LYS A 90 11.66 -13.78 14.82
CA LYS A 90 10.81 -14.96 15.01
C LYS A 90 11.01 -16.05 13.96
N CYS A 91 11.79 -15.78 12.92
CA CYS A 91 12.11 -16.74 11.89
C CYS A 91 13.57 -17.22 12.07
N GLY A 92 13.76 -18.51 12.27
CA GLY A 92 15.09 -19.06 12.59
C GLY A 92 16.01 -19.24 11.38
N LYS A 93 15.46 -19.57 10.21
CA LYS A 93 16.25 -19.85 9.00
C LYS A 93 16.42 -18.61 8.13
N MET A 94 17.65 -18.34 7.73
CA MET A 94 17.94 -17.16 6.87
C MET A 94 17.19 -17.23 5.53
N ARG A 95 17.10 -18.40 4.92
CA ARG A 95 16.36 -18.59 3.67
C ARG A 95 14.88 -18.23 3.82
N HIS A 96 14.27 -18.61 4.93
CA HIS A 96 12.88 -18.26 5.24
C HIS A 96 12.73 -16.73 5.45
N ARG A 97 13.66 -16.11 6.15
CA ARG A 97 13.65 -14.64 6.34
C ARG A 97 13.69 -13.91 5.00
N GLU A 98 14.58 -14.30 4.10
CA GLU A 98 14.70 -13.71 2.78
C GLU A 98 13.40 -13.80 1.99
N LEU A 99 12.77 -14.97 1.96
CA LEU A 99 11.51 -15.19 1.26
C LEU A 99 10.37 -14.34 1.85
N LEU A 100 10.28 -14.29 3.18
CA LEU A 100 9.26 -13.50 3.87
C LEU A 100 9.48 -11.99 3.67
N GLU A 101 10.71 -11.52 3.69
CA GLU A 101 11.01 -10.11 3.40
C GLU A 101 10.66 -9.74 1.96
N MET A 102 11.01 -10.59 0.98
CA MET A 102 10.65 -10.36 -0.42
C MET A 102 9.13 -10.27 -0.61
N ARG A 103 8.39 -11.18 0.00
CA ARG A 103 6.93 -11.27 -0.18
C ARG A 103 6.17 -10.20 0.60
N PHE A 104 6.50 -9.99 1.87
CA PHE A 104 5.69 -9.18 2.78
C PHE A 104 6.22 -7.77 3.04
N VAL A 105 7.49 -7.54 2.91
CA VAL A 105 8.10 -6.21 3.07
C VAL A 105 8.31 -5.54 1.71
N ASN A 106 8.92 -6.24 0.77
CA ASN A 106 9.21 -5.69 -0.57
C ASN A 106 8.02 -5.77 -1.53
N GLY A 107 6.94 -6.46 -1.15
CA GLY A 107 5.72 -6.53 -1.94
C GLY A 107 5.82 -7.33 -3.22
N MET A 108 6.81 -8.22 -3.34
CA MET A 108 6.99 -9.04 -4.53
C MET A 108 5.93 -10.15 -4.59
N SER A 109 5.42 -10.41 -5.78
CA SER A 109 4.56 -11.56 -6.02
C SER A 109 5.35 -12.86 -5.96
N GLU A 110 4.67 -13.98 -5.73
CA GLU A 110 5.31 -15.29 -5.75
C GLU A 110 5.96 -15.60 -7.10
N ARG A 111 5.38 -15.11 -8.21
CA ARG A 111 5.95 -15.24 -9.55
C ARG A 111 7.26 -14.48 -9.71
N GLU A 112 7.33 -13.25 -9.19
CA GLU A 112 8.56 -12.46 -9.20
C GLU A 112 9.66 -13.11 -8.37
N ILE A 113 9.32 -13.61 -7.19
CA ILE A 113 10.24 -14.34 -6.32
C ILE A 113 10.75 -15.61 -7.00
N ALA A 114 9.85 -16.36 -7.64
CA ALA A 114 10.19 -17.56 -8.39
C ALA A 114 11.19 -17.27 -9.52
N LYS A 115 10.98 -16.18 -10.25
CA LYS A 115 11.87 -15.71 -11.31
C LYS A 115 13.27 -15.40 -10.82
N ILE A 116 13.37 -14.66 -9.72
CA ILE A 116 14.65 -14.27 -9.10
C ILE A 116 15.40 -15.52 -8.61
N ASN A 117 14.71 -16.45 -7.99
CA ASN A 117 15.29 -17.66 -7.41
C ASN A 117 15.45 -18.80 -8.43
N LYS A 118 15.03 -18.60 -9.67
CA LYS A 118 15.05 -19.62 -10.74
C LYS A 118 14.37 -20.93 -10.32
N LYS A 119 13.21 -20.80 -9.70
CA LYS A 119 12.36 -21.92 -9.23
C LYS A 119 10.95 -21.74 -9.76
N ASP A 120 10.13 -22.80 -9.68
CA ASP A 120 8.73 -22.68 -10.06
C ASP A 120 7.89 -22.02 -8.94
N VAL A 121 6.73 -21.49 -9.33
CA VAL A 121 5.84 -20.77 -8.40
C VAL A 121 5.33 -21.67 -7.29
N LYS A 122 5.05 -22.95 -7.59
CA LYS A 122 4.59 -23.90 -6.58
C LYS A 122 5.63 -24.15 -5.48
N SER A 123 6.90 -24.28 -5.87
CA SER A 123 8.01 -24.44 -4.91
C SER A 123 8.14 -23.21 -4.01
N ILE A 124 8.04 -22.01 -4.57
CA ILE A 124 8.08 -20.76 -3.81
C ILE A 124 6.88 -20.64 -2.88
N SER A 125 5.69 -20.94 -3.34
CA SER A 125 4.48 -20.91 -2.51
C SER A 125 4.58 -21.85 -1.32
N LYS A 126 5.06 -23.08 -1.53
CA LYS A 126 5.30 -24.05 -0.46
C LYS A 126 6.37 -23.57 0.53
N ALA A 127 7.46 -23.00 0.02
CA ALA A 127 8.55 -22.47 0.84
C ALA A 127 8.08 -21.31 1.72
N ILE A 128 7.30 -20.39 1.17
CA ILE A 128 6.72 -19.27 1.93
C ILE A 128 5.76 -19.77 3.01
N THR A 129 4.90 -20.72 2.68
CA THR A 129 3.98 -21.34 3.66
C THR A 129 4.76 -22.04 4.78
N ALA A 130 5.81 -22.78 4.45
CA ALA A 130 6.68 -23.41 5.44
C ALA A 130 7.37 -22.36 6.33
N ALA A 131 7.84 -21.26 5.75
CA ALA A 131 8.43 -20.16 6.48
C ALA A 131 7.46 -19.53 7.48
N ILE A 132 6.22 -19.29 7.06
CA ILE A 132 5.16 -18.76 7.93
C ILE A 132 4.86 -19.74 9.09
N LYS A 133 4.73 -21.02 8.79
CA LYS A 133 4.51 -22.04 9.83
C LYS A 133 5.62 -22.08 10.86
N SER A 134 6.87 -21.89 10.44
CA SER A 134 8.03 -21.97 11.32
C SER A 134 8.20 -20.74 12.23
N MET A 135 7.50 -19.64 11.95
CA MET A 135 7.58 -18.44 12.78
C MET A 135 6.95 -18.68 14.16
N ASP A 136 7.65 -18.24 15.19
CA ASP A 136 7.22 -18.33 16.58
C ASP A 136 6.37 -17.11 16.98
N ILE A 137 5.18 -17.06 16.42
CA ILE A 137 4.19 -16.03 16.73
C ILE A 137 2.81 -16.61 16.96
#